data_e509a38cb3542272296297123e4555ef
#
_entry.id   e509a38cb3542272296297123e4555ef
#
_cell.length_a   1.000
_cell.length_b   1.000
_cell.length_c   1.000
_cell.angle_alpha   90.00
_cell.angle_beta   90.00
_cell.angle_gamma   90.00
#
_symmetry.space_group_name_H-M   'P 1'
#
loop_
_entity.id
_entity.type
_entity.pdbx_description
1 polymer ?
#
loop_
_entity_poly.entity_id
_entity_poly.type
_entity_poly.pdbx_seq_one_letter_code
_entity_poly.pdbx_strand_id
1 'polypeptide(L)'
;MEFRNIITFLKVAELKNFSKAAEKLGYSQSAVTVQIKQLEKELGTRLFERVGKGAVLTESGQDFVFHANEILNTAKQAVDAVRGSEKKQSEREITGVLRVGSVESVSTALLPEILMEFHRICPQVEIVVHTSKRDVLIEEIRGNSLDLFLTLEKKADYPGLVRKILHREEIIFIRPGKPLPGMEKYVLEEEGLFPLEDLVRLPFVLTERGESYRYELERILAERDLRVEAQLEIGNTETIVHMVEAGFGTSFLPFFSARHAIEKGTVRQVKTELLPLSMWIQMYYHKNKWITPQMEAFLAVAEKYFQQNVCE
;
A
#
# COMPACT_ATOMS: atom_id res chain seq x y z
N MET A 1 21.07 -22.17 16.43
CA MET A 1 19.66 -21.78 16.22
C MET A 1 19.04 -22.76 15.23
N GLU A 2 17.96 -23.42 15.58
CA GLU A 2 17.27 -24.39 14.71
C GLU A 2 16.13 -23.73 13.95
N PHE A 3 15.96 -24.03 12.66
CA PHE A 3 14.84 -23.53 11.86
C PHE A 3 13.47 -23.81 12.48
N ARG A 4 13.32 -24.95 13.14
CA ARG A 4 12.12 -25.34 13.84
C ARG A 4 11.73 -24.33 14.92
N ASN A 5 12.69 -23.84 15.70
CA ASN A 5 12.47 -22.85 16.75
C ASN A 5 12.04 -21.50 16.16
N ILE A 6 12.59 -21.14 15.01
CA ILE A 6 12.23 -19.92 14.28
C ILE A 6 10.79 -20.01 13.76
N ILE A 7 10.42 -21.14 13.13
CA ILE A 7 9.05 -21.37 12.64
C ILE A 7 8.03 -21.31 13.80
N THR A 8 8.39 -21.93 14.93
CA THR A 8 7.55 -21.90 16.11
C THR A 8 7.40 -20.50 16.69
N PHE A 9 8.48 -19.72 16.72
CA PHE A 9 8.45 -18.33 17.15
C PHE A 9 7.50 -17.50 16.29
N LEU A 10 7.63 -17.56 14.96
CA LEU A 10 6.77 -16.82 14.03
C LEU A 10 5.30 -17.24 14.16
N LYS A 11 5.04 -18.53 14.37
CA LYS A 11 3.64 -19.01 14.54
C LYS A 11 3.02 -18.54 15.86
N VAL A 12 3.80 -18.46 16.94
CA VAL A 12 3.34 -17.89 18.22
C VAL A 12 3.12 -16.37 18.08
N ALA A 13 4.00 -15.67 17.38
CA ALA A 13 3.87 -14.23 17.10
C ALA A 13 2.59 -13.92 16.30
N GLU A 14 2.33 -14.70 15.24
CA GLU A 14 1.13 -14.58 14.38
C GLU A 14 -0.16 -14.79 15.18
N LEU A 15 -0.24 -15.90 15.93
CA LEU A 15 -1.46 -16.29 16.62
C LEU A 15 -1.61 -15.68 18.02
N LYS A 16 -0.58 -14.98 18.50
CA LYS A 16 -0.51 -14.37 19.85
C LYS A 16 -0.90 -15.34 20.98
N ASN A 17 -0.68 -16.64 20.74
CA ASN A 17 -1.14 -17.71 21.65
C ASN A 17 -0.33 -19.00 21.47
N PHE A 18 0.31 -19.48 22.56
CA PHE A 18 1.13 -20.69 22.55
C PHE A 18 0.33 -21.97 22.25
N SER A 19 -0.89 -22.09 22.80
CA SER A 19 -1.72 -23.28 22.60
C SER A 19 -2.24 -23.38 21.17
N LYS A 20 -2.72 -22.27 20.59
CA LYS A 20 -3.16 -22.22 19.20
C LYS A 20 -1.99 -22.48 18.22
N ALA A 21 -0.81 -21.94 18.52
CA ALA A 21 0.38 -22.21 17.73
C ALA A 21 0.78 -23.69 17.78
N ALA A 22 0.71 -24.31 18.95
CA ALA A 22 0.98 -25.72 19.13
C ALA A 22 0.04 -26.60 18.32
N GLU A 23 -1.26 -26.34 18.40
CA GLU A 23 -2.29 -27.02 17.61
C GLU A 23 -2.02 -26.89 16.10
N LYS A 24 -1.75 -25.68 15.63
CA LYS A 24 -1.50 -25.40 14.21
C LYS A 24 -0.22 -26.07 13.68
N LEU A 25 0.80 -26.23 14.53
CA LEU A 25 2.08 -26.86 14.19
C LEU A 25 2.10 -28.37 14.42
N GLY A 26 1.05 -28.95 14.99
CA GLY A 26 0.99 -30.37 15.34
C GLY A 26 1.88 -30.73 16.54
N TYR A 27 2.16 -29.78 17.45
CA TYR A 27 2.98 -29.98 18.65
C TYR A 27 2.15 -29.89 19.93
N SER A 28 2.72 -30.39 21.05
CA SER A 28 2.20 -30.07 22.37
C SER A 28 2.58 -28.64 22.77
N GLN A 29 1.75 -27.98 23.60
CA GLN A 29 2.07 -26.65 24.12
C GLN A 29 3.40 -26.62 24.90
N SER A 30 3.74 -27.70 25.60
CA SER A 30 5.02 -27.84 26.31
C SER A 30 6.18 -27.84 25.32
N ALA A 31 6.10 -28.54 24.19
CA ALA A 31 7.11 -28.54 23.15
C ALA A 31 7.34 -27.16 22.56
N VAL A 32 6.25 -26.43 22.22
CA VAL A 32 6.33 -25.04 21.76
C VAL A 32 7.02 -24.14 22.80
N THR A 33 6.67 -24.30 24.07
CA THR A 33 7.28 -23.53 25.17
C THR A 33 8.78 -23.80 25.29
N VAL A 34 9.21 -25.07 25.14
CA VAL A 34 10.63 -25.46 25.19
C VAL A 34 11.39 -24.87 24.00
N GLN A 35 10.83 -24.96 22.79
CA GLN A 35 11.44 -24.39 21.57
C GLN A 35 11.64 -22.87 21.68
N ILE A 36 10.64 -22.14 22.17
CA ILE A 36 10.76 -20.70 22.40
C ILE A 36 11.83 -20.38 23.45
N LYS A 37 11.82 -21.08 24.60
CA LYS A 37 12.85 -20.89 25.64
C LYS A 37 14.26 -21.19 25.14
N GLN A 38 14.42 -22.20 24.29
CA GLN A 38 15.71 -22.52 23.69
C GLN A 38 16.17 -21.38 22.76
N LEU A 39 15.28 -20.85 21.94
CA LEU A 39 15.56 -19.71 21.07
C LEU A 39 15.93 -18.46 21.87
N GLU A 40 15.15 -18.11 22.89
CA GLU A 40 15.44 -16.99 23.81
C GLU A 40 16.79 -17.14 24.51
N LYS A 41 17.13 -18.37 24.94
CA LYS A 41 18.43 -18.67 25.55
C LYS A 41 19.59 -18.45 24.57
N GLU A 42 19.45 -18.89 23.32
CA GLU A 42 20.47 -18.70 22.28
C GLU A 42 20.65 -17.24 21.90
N LEU A 43 19.57 -16.47 21.89
CA LEU A 43 19.58 -15.03 21.58
C LEU A 43 19.95 -14.16 22.79
N GLY A 44 19.95 -14.71 24.00
CA GLY A 44 20.27 -14.00 25.24
C GLY A 44 19.19 -12.98 25.68
N THR A 45 18.01 -13.02 25.08
CA THR A 45 16.92 -12.09 25.39
C THR A 45 15.55 -12.79 25.33
N ARG A 46 14.55 -12.19 25.98
CA ARG A 46 13.16 -12.66 25.89
C ARG A 46 12.53 -12.08 24.63
N LEU A 47 11.78 -12.93 23.91
CA LEU A 47 11.05 -12.56 22.71
C LEU A 47 9.55 -12.36 22.99
N PHE A 48 9.05 -12.97 24.08
CA PHE A 48 7.64 -12.85 24.48
C PHE A 48 7.48 -12.47 25.95
N GLU A 49 6.46 -11.67 26.18
CA GLU A 49 5.83 -11.48 27.50
C GLU A 49 4.50 -12.23 27.55
N ARG A 50 4.20 -12.84 28.72
CA ARG A 50 2.95 -13.53 28.96
C ARG A 50 1.96 -12.57 29.59
N VAL A 51 0.89 -12.26 28.87
CA VAL A 51 -0.20 -11.44 29.38
C VAL A 51 -1.46 -12.30 29.45
N GLY A 52 -1.81 -12.76 30.63
CA GLY A 52 -2.92 -13.69 30.84
C GLY A 52 -2.72 -15.02 30.08
N LYS A 53 -3.63 -15.34 29.18
CA LYS A 53 -3.56 -16.54 28.30
C LYS A 53 -2.89 -16.25 26.94
N GLY A 54 -2.47 -14.99 26.68
CA GLY A 54 -1.87 -14.56 25.44
C GLY A 54 -0.34 -14.48 25.49
N ALA A 55 0.25 -14.25 24.31
CA ALA A 55 1.66 -13.95 24.09
C ALA A 55 1.78 -12.59 23.40
N VAL A 56 2.53 -11.66 23.97
CA VAL A 56 2.86 -10.36 23.39
C VAL A 56 4.34 -10.34 23.10
N LEU A 57 4.73 -9.84 21.93
CA LEU A 57 6.15 -9.67 21.59
C LEU A 57 6.80 -8.59 22.47
N THR A 58 8.00 -8.83 22.94
CA THR A 58 8.89 -7.80 23.47
C THR A 58 9.43 -6.94 22.31
N GLU A 59 10.12 -5.84 22.60
CA GLU A 59 10.85 -5.06 21.60
C GLU A 59 11.83 -5.94 20.81
N SER A 60 12.67 -6.73 21.52
CA SER A 60 13.55 -7.72 20.89
C SER A 60 12.80 -8.78 20.08
N GLY A 61 11.58 -9.15 20.50
CA GLY A 61 10.71 -10.06 19.77
C GLY A 61 10.21 -9.43 18.47
N GLN A 62 9.83 -8.15 18.47
CA GLN A 62 9.42 -7.43 17.27
C GLN A 62 10.56 -7.33 16.26
N ASP A 63 11.74 -6.94 16.71
CA ASP A 63 12.95 -6.90 15.87
C ASP A 63 13.28 -8.28 15.28
N PHE A 64 13.16 -9.32 16.10
CA PHE A 64 13.48 -10.67 15.66
C PHE A 64 12.47 -11.24 14.65
N VAL A 65 11.21 -10.79 14.62
CA VAL A 65 10.24 -11.21 13.60
C VAL A 65 10.77 -10.96 12.19
N PHE A 66 11.33 -9.78 11.97
CA PHE A 66 11.93 -9.44 10.68
C PHE A 66 13.07 -10.41 10.30
N HIS A 67 14.05 -10.58 11.18
CA HIS A 67 15.20 -11.45 10.93
C HIS A 67 14.82 -12.94 10.81
N ALA A 68 13.84 -13.40 11.59
CA ALA A 68 13.33 -14.76 11.52
C ALA A 68 12.73 -15.08 10.14
N ASN A 69 11.93 -14.15 9.59
CA ASN A 69 11.38 -14.28 8.24
C ASN A 69 12.48 -14.26 7.17
N GLU A 70 13.48 -13.38 7.30
CA GLU A 70 14.64 -13.31 6.40
C GLU A 70 15.41 -14.63 6.33
N ILE A 71 15.71 -15.22 7.51
CA ILE A 71 16.41 -16.51 7.60
C ILE A 71 15.62 -17.60 6.87
N LEU A 72 14.30 -17.70 7.09
CA LEU A 72 13.49 -18.72 6.44
C LEU A 72 13.36 -18.48 4.93
N ASN A 73 13.23 -17.24 4.49
CA ASN A 73 13.19 -16.89 3.07
C ASN A 73 14.53 -17.23 2.39
N THR A 74 15.65 -16.87 3.01
CA THR A 74 16.99 -17.19 2.49
C THR A 74 17.22 -18.70 2.39
N ALA A 75 16.79 -19.45 3.41
CA ALA A 75 16.86 -20.92 3.39
C ALA A 75 16.04 -21.52 2.26
N LYS A 76 14.81 -21.02 2.04
CA LYS A 76 13.97 -21.45 0.93
C LYS A 76 14.63 -21.15 -0.42
N GLN A 77 15.15 -19.94 -0.60
CA GLN A 77 15.85 -19.55 -1.82
C GLN A 77 17.09 -20.43 -2.09
N ALA A 78 17.87 -20.78 -1.06
CA ALA A 78 19.00 -21.68 -1.19
C ALA A 78 18.57 -23.06 -1.71
N VAL A 79 17.47 -23.59 -1.19
CA VAL A 79 16.88 -24.87 -1.67
C VAL A 79 16.43 -24.74 -3.11
N ASP A 80 15.73 -23.67 -3.47
CA ASP A 80 15.21 -23.43 -4.81
C ASP A 80 16.37 -23.21 -5.81
N ALA A 81 17.42 -22.51 -5.42
CA ALA A 81 18.63 -22.32 -6.23
C ALA A 81 19.34 -23.65 -6.54
N VAL A 82 19.43 -24.57 -5.57
CA VAL A 82 20.05 -25.89 -5.77
C VAL A 82 19.15 -26.78 -6.64
N ARG A 83 17.84 -26.76 -6.43
CA ARG A 83 16.87 -27.53 -7.24
C ARG A 83 16.78 -27.03 -8.68
N GLY A 84 16.99 -25.73 -8.92
CA GLY A 84 17.01 -25.09 -10.24
C GLY A 84 18.33 -25.21 -11.02
N SER A 85 19.40 -25.78 -10.41
CA SER A 85 20.75 -25.80 -10.99
C SER A 85 20.95 -26.79 -12.17
N GLU A 86 19.94 -27.52 -12.59
CA GLU A 86 20.00 -28.36 -13.81
C GLU A 86 19.75 -27.58 -15.12
N LYS A 87 19.35 -26.30 -15.06
CA LYS A 87 19.18 -25.43 -16.26
C LYS A 87 20.36 -24.47 -16.43
N LYS A 88 20.90 -24.46 -17.65
CA LYS A 88 22.10 -23.70 -18.07
C LYS A 88 22.05 -22.21 -17.65
N GLN A 89 23.20 -21.71 -17.27
CA GLN A 89 23.52 -20.40 -16.67
C GLN A 89 23.18 -19.15 -17.51
N SER A 90 22.64 -19.29 -18.73
CA SER A 90 22.39 -18.17 -19.67
C SER A 90 20.95 -17.68 -19.76
N GLU A 91 19.98 -18.39 -19.13
CA GLU A 91 18.56 -17.96 -19.10
C GLU A 91 17.93 -18.39 -17.77
N ARG A 92 18.41 -17.83 -16.64
CA ARG A 92 17.72 -18.03 -15.38
C ARG A 92 16.44 -17.21 -15.42
N GLU A 93 15.31 -17.85 -15.72
CA GLU A 93 14.01 -17.28 -15.49
C GLU A 93 13.90 -16.84 -14.03
N ILE A 94 13.52 -15.58 -13.80
CA ILE A 94 13.26 -15.05 -12.47
C ILE A 94 12.01 -15.75 -11.93
N THR A 95 12.16 -16.42 -10.77
CA THR A 95 11.09 -17.19 -10.12
C THR A 95 10.95 -16.76 -8.66
N GLY A 96 9.89 -17.23 -8.02
CA GLY A 96 9.65 -16.99 -6.59
C GLY A 96 8.36 -16.22 -6.35
N VAL A 97 8.22 -15.64 -5.16
CA VAL A 97 7.03 -14.88 -4.77
C VAL A 97 7.43 -13.43 -4.54
N LEU A 98 6.63 -12.51 -5.07
CA LEU A 98 6.73 -11.07 -4.80
C LEU A 98 5.44 -10.61 -4.09
N ARG A 99 5.58 -10.02 -2.89
CA ARG A 99 4.47 -9.54 -2.08
C ARG A 99 4.47 -8.01 -2.10
N VAL A 100 3.46 -7.46 -2.76
CA VAL A 100 3.30 -6.02 -2.99
C VAL A 100 2.14 -5.49 -2.17
N GLY A 101 2.40 -4.54 -1.29
CA GLY A 101 1.37 -3.75 -0.63
C GLY A 101 0.99 -2.53 -1.45
N SER A 102 -0.25 -2.06 -1.33
CA SER A 102 -0.66 -0.79 -1.96
C SER A 102 -1.83 -0.15 -1.23
N VAL A 103 -1.89 1.17 -1.23
CA VAL A 103 -3.12 1.88 -0.88
C VAL A 103 -4.14 1.74 -2.01
N GLU A 104 -5.42 1.90 -1.67
CA GLU A 104 -6.53 1.59 -2.57
C GLU A 104 -6.44 2.32 -3.92
N SER A 105 -6.28 3.64 -3.92
CA SER A 105 -6.26 4.44 -5.15
C SER A 105 -5.15 4.02 -6.13
N VAL A 106 -3.95 3.72 -5.61
CA VAL A 106 -2.82 3.24 -6.42
C VAL A 106 -3.06 1.80 -6.89
N SER A 107 -3.63 0.95 -6.02
CA SER A 107 -3.96 -0.45 -6.33
C SER A 107 -4.95 -0.58 -7.47
N THR A 108 -5.94 0.31 -7.50
CA THR A 108 -7.03 0.27 -8.49
C THR A 108 -6.62 0.89 -9.82
N ALA A 109 -5.95 2.05 -9.79
CA ALA A 109 -5.74 2.82 -11.01
C ALA A 109 -4.37 2.59 -11.70
N LEU A 110 -3.33 2.30 -10.94
CA LEU A 110 -1.95 2.27 -11.49
C LEU A 110 -1.30 0.89 -11.42
N LEU A 111 -1.51 0.18 -10.33
CA LEU A 111 -0.84 -1.11 -10.11
C LEU A 111 -1.15 -2.16 -11.18
N PRO A 112 -2.37 -2.25 -11.76
CA PRO A 112 -2.65 -3.23 -12.80
C PRO A 112 -1.72 -3.14 -14.02
N GLU A 113 -1.44 -1.94 -14.52
CA GLU A 113 -0.56 -1.74 -15.67
C GLU A 113 0.90 -2.11 -15.33
N ILE A 114 1.37 -1.72 -14.14
CA ILE A 114 2.70 -2.06 -13.64
C ILE A 114 2.84 -3.58 -13.51
N LEU A 115 1.84 -4.26 -12.96
CA LEU A 115 1.83 -5.72 -12.80
C LEU A 115 1.79 -6.46 -14.14
N MET A 116 1.04 -5.96 -15.12
CA MET A 116 1.01 -6.55 -16.45
C MET A 116 2.37 -6.47 -17.13
N GLU A 117 3.05 -5.33 -17.05
CA GLU A 117 4.40 -5.18 -17.60
C GLU A 117 5.40 -6.07 -16.84
N PHE A 118 5.31 -6.14 -15.51
CA PHE A 118 6.15 -7.01 -14.70
C PHE A 118 5.93 -8.48 -15.03
N HIS A 119 4.68 -8.93 -15.15
CA HIS A 119 4.36 -10.32 -15.49
C HIS A 119 4.89 -10.70 -16.88
N ARG A 120 4.89 -9.77 -17.84
CA ARG A 120 5.47 -10.00 -19.18
C ARG A 120 6.97 -10.27 -19.12
N ILE A 121 7.69 -9.59 -18.21
CA ILE A 121 9.15 -9.72 -18.03
C ILE A 121 9.48 -10.94 -17.14
N CYS A 122 8.69 -11.19 -16.12
CA CYS A 122 8.90 -12.23 -15.11
C CYS A 122 7.68 -13.16 -14.98
N PRO A 123 7.34 -13.94 -16.01
CA PRO A 123 6.09 -14.73 -16.05
C PRO A 123 6.03 -15.87 -15.03
N GLN A 124 7.18 -16.26 -14.46
CA GLN A 124 7.28 -17.37 -13.49
C GLN A 124 7.26 -16.87 -12.03
N VAL A 125 7.08 -15.56 -11.81
CA VAL A 125 6.96 -14.99 -10.46
C VAL A 125 5.50 -15.03 -10.03
N GLU A 126 5.24 -15.64 -8.88
CA GLU A 126 3.96 -15.52 -8.21
C GLU A 126 3.85 -14.13 -7.56
N ILE A 127 2.78 -13.40 -7.87
CA ILE A 127 2.55 -12.05 -7.35
C ILE A 127 1.40 -12.11 -6.36
N VAL A 128 1.64 -11.61 -5.14
CA VAL A 128 0.60 -11.45 -4.11
C VAL A 128 0.43 -9.97 -3.84
N VAL A 129 -0.75 -9.45 -4.08
CA VAL A 129 -1.08 -8.04 -3.81
C VAL A 129 -1.95 -7.93 -2.56
N HIS A 130 -1.58 -7.04 -1.65
CA HIS A 130 -2.38 -6.71 -0.48
C HIS A 130 -2.73 -5.22 -0.48
N THR A 131 -4.02 -4.92 -0.63
CA THR A 131 -4.52 -3.55 -0.54
C THR A 131 -4.98 -3.25 0.87
N SER A 132 -4.40 -2.21 1.48
CA SER A 132 -4.73 -1.83 2.85
C SER A 132 -4.39 -0.36 3.12
N LYS A 133 -4.71 0.10 4.34
CA LYS A 133 -4.32 1.44 4.80
C LYS A 133 -2.80 1.48 5.05
N ARG A 134 -2.19 2.64 4.81
CA ARG A 134 -0.75 2.87 4.94
C ARG A 134 -0.16 2.31 6.24
N ASP A 135 -0.80 2.58 7.38
CA ASP A 135 -0.25 2.18 8.68
C ASP A 135 -0.18 0.66 8.83
N VAL A 136 -1.15 -0.07 8.27
CA VAL A 136 -1.13 -1.55 8.21
C VAL A 136 0.00 -2.02 7.31
N LEU A 137 0.19 -1.40 6.13
CA LEU A 137 1.26 -1.75 5.20
C LEU A 137 2.66 -1.53 5.81
N ILE A 138 2.83 -0.46 6.60
CA ILE A 138 4.07 -0.20 7.35
C ILE A 138 4.36 -1.34 8.34
N GLU A 139 3.37 -1.77 9.11
CA GLU A 139 3.54 -2.89 10.05
C GLU A 139 3.83 -4.22 9.34
N GLU A 140 3.22 -4.45 8.18
CA GLU A 140 3.47 -5.64 7.37
C GLU A 140 4.87 -5.66 6.77
N ILE A 141 5.41 -4.50 6.35
CA ILE A 141 6.82 -4.38 5.93
C ILE A 141 7.76 -4.65 7.10
N ARG A 142 7.49 -4.08 8.28
CA ARG A 142 8.28 -4.32 9.49
C ARG A 142 8.25 -5.79 9.91
N GLY A 143 7.10 -6.43 9.76
CA GLY A 143 6.92 -7.87 10.00
C GLY A 143 7.43 -8.77 8.87
N ASN A 144 8.01 -8.20 7.79
CA ASN A 144 8.46 -8.92 6.58
C ASN A 144 7.35 -9.78 5.91
N SER A 145 6.08 -9.40 6.08
CA SER A 145 4.94 -10.03 5.38
C SER A 145 4.80 -9.50 3.96
N LEU A 146 5.32 -8.28 3.70
CA LEU A 146 5.42 -7.66 2.38
C LEU A 146 6.89 -7.46 2.00
N ASP A 147 7.15 -7.42 0.70
CA ASP A 147 8.47 -7.10 0.15
C ASP A 147 8.62 -5.58 -0.04
N LEU A 148 7.57 -4.94 -0.53
CA LEU A 148 7.48 -3.50 -0.73
C LEU A 148 6.01 -3.05 -0.69
N PHE A 149 5.77 -1.75 -0.54
CA PHE A 149 4.43 -1.19 -0.76
C PHE A 149 4.48 0.18 -1.46
N LEU A 150 3.38 0.51 -2.15
CA LEU A 150 3.16 1.80 -2.80
C LEU A 150 2.10 2.60 -2.05
N THR A 151 2.31 3.91 -1.97
CA THR A 151 1.36 4.84 -1.33
C THR A 151 1.30 6.16 -2.09
N LEU A 152 0.23 6.92 -1.84
CA LEU A 152 0.03 8.29 -2.31
C LEU A 152 -0.14 9.20 -1.10
N GLU A 153 0.88 10.01 -0.82
CA GLU A 153 0.87 10.91 0.34
C GLU A 153 1.88 12.06 0.16
N LYS A 154 1.92 13.01 1.10
CA LYS A 154 3.04 13.94 1.22
C LYS A 154 4.33 13.17 1.50
N LYS A 155 5.47 13.73 1.08
CA LYS A 155 6.76 13.09 1.36
C LYS A 155 6.93 12.86 2.86
N ALA A 156 7.02 11.59 3.23
CA ALA A 156 7.17 11.16 4.61
C ALA A 156 8.33 10.18 4.75
N ASP A 157 9.07 10.25 5.84
CA ASP A 157 10.13 9.30 6.17
C ASP A 157 9.67 8.43 7.33
N TYR A 158 9.75 7.12 7.15
CA TYR A 158 9.40 6.15 8.18
C TYR A 158 10.66 5.47 8.71
N PRO A 159 10.90 5.49 10.03
CA PRO A 159 12.06 4.85 10.60
C PRO A 159 12.18 3.38 10.17
N GLY A 160 13.35 2.99 9.69
CA GLY A 160 13.62 1.63 9.23
C GLY A 160 13.21 1.32 7.80
N LEU A 161 12.57 2.23 7.08
CA LEU A 161 12.18 2.05 5.68
C LEU A 161 13.06 2.88 4.74
N VAL A 162 13.30 2.34 3.56
CA VAL A 162 13.86 3.06 2.40
C VAL A 162 12.70 3.58 1.58
N ARG A 163 12.74 4.86 1.22
CA ARG A 163 11.75 5.53 0.37
C ARG A 163 12.30 5.74 -1.03
N LYS A 164 11.49 5.42 -2.05
CA LYS A 164 11.67 5.84 -3.43
C LYS A 164 10.48 6.69 -3.87
N ILE A 165 10.73 7.91 -4.33
CA ILE A 165 9.71 8.78 -4.91
C ILE A 165 9.60 8.41 -6.38
N LEU A 166 8.41 8.03 -6.82
CA LEU A 166 8.14 7.61 -8.19
C LEU A 166 7.58 8.74 -9.03
N HIS A 167 6.57 9.46 -8.51
CA HIS A 167 5.88 10.50 -9.25
C HIS A 167 5.24 11.55 -8.34
N ARG A 168 5.06 12.76 -8.87
CA ARG A 168 4.25 13.82 -8.26
C ARG A 168 2.87 13.79 -8.89
N GLU A 169 1.85 13.62 -8.09
CA GLU A 169 0.45 13.51 -8.49
C GLU A 169 -0.35 14.72 -8.03
N GLU A 170 -1.26 15.19 -8.88
CA GLU A 170 -2.21 16.24 -8.52
C GLU A 170 -3.50 15.63 -7.98
N ILE A 171 -4.01 16.24 -6.91
CA ILE A 171 -5.31 15.90 -6.36
C ILE A 171 -6.28 16.99 -6.80
N ILE A 172 -7.34 16.61 -7.49
CA ILE A 172 -8.22 17.51 -8.19
C ILE A 172 -9.66 17.39 -7.71
N PHE A 173 -10.41 18.48 -7.81
CA PHE A 173 -11.87 18.42 -7.74
C PHE A 173 -12.44 17.95 -9.07
N ILE A 174 -13.43 17.07 -8.99
CA ILE A 174 -14.15 16.55 -10.15
C ILE A 174 -15.66 16.73 -9.99
N ARG A 175 -16.35 16.87 -11.11
CA ARG A 175 -17.81 16.97 -11.22
C ARG A 175 -18.33 16.13 -12.36
N PRO A 176 -19.65 15.85 -12.44
CA PRO A 176 -20.26 15.25 -13.62
C PRO A 176 -19.97 16.05 -14.89
N GLY A 177 -19.87 15.37 -16.01
CA GLY A 177 -19.76 16.01 -17.33
C GLY A 177 -20.95 16.92 -17.64
N LYS A 178 -22.16 16.55 -17.19
CA LYS A 178 -23.32 17.42 -17.18
C LYS A 178 -23.34 18.26 -15.91
N PRO A 179 -23.70 19.55 -16.00
CA PRO A 179 -23.73 20.43 -14.84
C PRO A 179 -24.75 19.95 -13.79
N LEU A 180 -24.34 20.05 -12.52
CA LEU A 180 -25.27 19.88 -11.40
C LEU A 180 -26.13 21.12 -11.23
N PRO A 181 -27.38 21.01 -10.65
CA PRO A 181 -28.18 22.16 -10.25
C PRO A 181 -27.34 23.13 -9.38
N GLY A 182 -27.37 24.41 -9.74
CA GLY A 182 -26.57 25.47 -9.10
C GLY A 182 -25.17 25.70 -9.69
N MET A 183 -24.72 24.83 -10.59
CA MET A 183 -23.45 25.01 -11.31
C MET A 183 -23.64 25.63 -12.72
N GLU A 184 -24.82 25.84 -13.18
CA GLU A 184 -25.12 26.23 -14.57
C GLU A 184 -24.41 27.53 -14.97
N LYS A 185 -24.33 28.51 -14.07
CA LYS A 185 -23.68 29.80 -14.30
C LYS A 185 -22.15 29.68 -14.46
N TYR A 186 -21.54 28.64 -13.92
CA TYR A 186 -20.07 28.44 -13.98
C TYR A 186 -19.65 27.52 -15.12
N VAL A 187 -20.58 26.87 -15.80
CA VAL A 187 -20.29 25.96 -16.93
C VAL A 187 -20.07 26.72 -18.23
N LEU A 188 -20.63 27.92 -18.37
CA LEU A 188 -20.45 28.75 -19.53
C LEU A 188 -19.06 29.38 -19.64
N GLU A 189 -18.30 29.40 -18.54
CA GLU A 189 -16.91 29.84 -18.50
C GLU A 189 -16.01 28.60 -18.32
N GLU A 190 -15.71 27.89 -19.41
CA GLU A 190 -14.87 26.67 -19.39
C GLU A 190 -13.48 26.90 -18.77
N GLU A 191 -13.04 28.12 -18.63
CA GLU A 191 -11.74 28.53 -18.05
C GLU A 191 -11.86 29.26 -16.70
N GLY A 192 -13.09 29.49 -16.20
CA GLY A 192 -13.31 30.20 -14.94
C GLY A 192 -12.94 29.41 -13.68
N LEU A 193 -12.45 30.13 -12.65
CA LEU A 193 -12.27 29.55 -11.33
C LEU A 193 -13.62 29.42 -10.62
N PHE A 194 -13.95 28.25 -10.12
CA PHE A 194 -15.14 28.03 -9.32
C PHE A 194 -14.87 28.47 -7.88
N PRO A 195 -15.70 29.38 -7.29
CA PRO A 195 -15.49 29.82 -5.91
C PRO A 195 -15.54 28.63 -4.94
N LEU A 196 -14.56 28.55 -4.06
CA LEU A 196 -14.43 27.43 -3.14
C LEU A 196 -15.59 27.34 -2.16
N GLU A 197 -16.11 28.52 -1.71
CA GLU A 197 -17.26 28.64 -0.82
C GLU A 197 -18.55 28.08 -1.43
N ASP A 198 -18.70 28.19 -2.75
CA ASP A 198 -19.83 27.63 -3.48
C ASP A 198 -19.63 26.13 -3.74
N LEU A 199 -18.38 25.71 -4.04
CA LEU A 199 -18.04 24.32 -4.30
C LEU A 199 -18.32 23.42 -3.08
N VAL A 200 -17.93 23.86 -1.89
CA VAL A 200 -18.10 23.05 -0.66
C VAL A 200 -19.56 22.89 -0.23
N ARG A 201 -20.49 23.66 -0.83
CA ARG A 201 -21.94 23.51 -0.61
C ARG A 201 -22.60 22.50 -1.52
N LEU A 202 -21.91 22.06 -2.57
CA LEU A 202 -22.41 21.01 -3.47
C LEU A 202 -22.41 19.64 -2.78
N PRO A 203 -23.20 18.70 -3.29
CA PRO A 203 -23.09 17.31 -2.84
C PRO A 203 -21.70 16.75 -3.06
N PHE A 204 -21.12 16.12 -2.04
CA PHE A 204 -19.81 15.46 -2.14
C PHE A 204 -19.90 13.96 -1.89
N VAL A 205 -19.19 13.20 -2.74
CA VAL A 205 -18.79 11.82 -2.49
C VAL A 205 -17.30 11.84 -2.18
N LEU A 206 -16.90 11.39 -1.00
CA LEU A 206 -15.50 11.42 -0.58
C LEU A 206 -15.03 10.03 -0.13
N THR A 207 -13.72 9.86 -0.09
CA THR A 207 -13.12 8.69 0.56
C THR A 207 -13.39 8.70 2.06
N GLU A 208 -13.10 7.59 2.72
CA GLU A 208 -13.20 7.48 4.18
C GLU A 208 -12.32 8.53 4.89
N ARG A 209 -12.74 8.93 6.09
CA ARG A 209 -11.96 9.85 6.92
C ARG A 209 -10.61 9.23 7.27
N GLY A 210 -9.57 10.09 7.27
CA GLY A 210 -8.20 9.68 7.55
C GLY A 210 -7.39 9.26 6.33
N GLU A 211 -8.01 9.14 5.15
CA GLU A 211 -7.26 8.99 3.90
C GLU A 211 -6.43 10.25 3.61
N SER A 212 -5.22 10.05 3.05
CA SER A 212 -4.18 11.08 2.99
C SER A 212 -4.62 12.38 2.31
N TYR A 213 -5.25 12.30 1.14
CA TYR A 213 -5.68 13.49 0.40
C TYR A 213 -6.98 14.10 0.95
N ARG A 214 -7.89 13.31 1.52
CA ARG A 214 -9.06 13.85 2.23
C ARG A 214 -8.65 14.64 3.47
N TYR A 215 -7.73 14.11 4.26
CA TYR A 215 -7.19 14.82 5.43
C TYR A 215 -6.60 16.17 5.03
N GLU A 216 -5.83 16.23 3.94
CA GLU A 216 -5.27 17.47 3.45
C GLU A 216 -6.33 18.45 2.94
N LEU A 217 -7.37 17.97 2.26
CA LEU A 217 -8.50 18.80 1.86
C LEU A 217 -9.17 19.43 3.10
N GLU A 218 -9.54 18.60 4.08
CA GLU A 218 -10.21 19.07 5.31
C GLU A 218 -9.33 20.09 6.06
N ARG A 219 -8.01 19.87 6.12
CA ARG A 219 -7.05 20.80 6.72
C ARG A 219 -7.00 22.13 5.99
N ILE A 220 -6.90 22.13 4.65
CA ILE A 220 -6.83 23.34 3.83
C ILE A 220 -8.14 24.13 3.91
N LEU A 221 -9.28 23.47 3.95
CA LEU A 221 -10.57 24.12 4.12
C LEU A 221 -10.72 24.74 5.50
N ALA A 222 -10.27 24.04 6.56
CA ALA A 222 -10.31 24.56 7.92
C ALA A 222 -9.45 25.83 8.11
N GLU A 223 -8.33 25.97 7.40
CA GLU A 223 -7.49 27.18 7.39
C GLU A 223 -8.23 28.41 6.79
N ARG A 224 -9.38 28.19 6.12
CA ARG A 224 -10.24 29.22 5.52
C ARG A 224 -11.62 29.30 6.16
N ASP A 225 -11.78 28.72 7.35
CA ASP A 225 -13.07 28.59 8.03
C ASP A 225 -14.16 27.91 7.19
N LEU A 226 -13.74 27.06 6.23
CA LEU A 226 -14.61 26.25 5.38
C LEU A 226 -14.57 24.79 5.82
N ARG A 227 -15.64 24.08 5.50
CA ARG A 227 -15.72 22.62 5.67
C ARG A 227 -16.49 21.99 4.54
N VAL A 228 -16.14 20.75 4.21
CA VAL A 228 -16.90 19.91 3.28
C VAL A 228 -17.63 18.82 4.08
N GLU A 229 -18.88 18.61 3.76
CA GLU A 229 -19.68 17.51 4.32
C GLU A 229 -19.92 16.46 3.22
N ALA A 230 -19.35 15.27 3.42
CA ALA A 230 -19.60 14.16 2.51
C ALA A 230 -21.04 13.67 2.72
N GLN A 231 -21.86 13.66 1.65
CA GLN A 231 -23.17 13.00 1.65
C GLN A 231 -23.03 11.48 1.47
N LEU A 232 -21.89 11.04 0.93
CA LEU A 232 -21.55 9.64 0.75
C LEU A 232 -20.05 9.44 0.99
N GLU A 233 -19.69 8.44 1.78
CA GLU A 233 -18.30 8.03 2.02
C GLU A 233 -18.09 6.62 1.46
N ILE A 234 -17.09 6.46 0.59
CA ILE A 234 -16.78 5.19 -0.08
C ILE A 234 -15.26 5.00 -0.13
N GLY A 235 -14.76 3.85 0.32
CA GLY A 235 -13.32 3.54 0.32
C GLY A 235 -12.73 3.19 -1.06
N ASN A 236 -13.55 3.06 -2.11
CA ASN A 236 -13.10 2.68 -3.45
C ASN A 236 -13.21 3.87 -4.42
N THR A 237 -12.08 4.30 -4.98
CA THR A 237 -12.00 5.49 -5.84
C THR A 237 -12.71 5.32 -7.18
N GLU A 238 -12.72 4.13 -7.77
CA GLU A 238 -13.43 3.84 -9.02
C GLU A 238 -14.95 3.97 -8.82
N THR A 239 -15.48 3.45 -7.71
CA THR A 239 -16.87 3.61 -7.34
C THR A 239 -17.23 5.09 -7.13
N ILE A 240 -16.34 5.89 -6.53
CA ILE A 240 -16.56 7.34 -6.40
C ILE A 240 -16.67 7.99 -7.79
N VAL A 241 -15.78 7.67 -8.72
CA VAL A 241 -15.81 8.18 -10.10
C VAL A 241 -17.14 7.83 -10.76
N HIS A 242 -17.60 6.59 -10.66
CA HIS A 242 -18.91 6.16 -11.21
C HIS A 242 -20.09 6.91 -10.58
N MET A 243 -20.06 7.21 -9.27
CA MET A 243 -21.09 8.01 -8.62
C MET A 243 -21.10 9.44 -9.14
N VAL A 244 -19.92 10.03 -9.38
CA VAL A 244 -19.80 11.36 -10.00
C VAL A 244 -20.31 11.32 -11.45
N GLU A 245 -19.95 10.33 -12.26
CA GLU A 245 -20.47 10.14 -13.62
C GLU A 245 -22.02 10.06 -13.65
N ALA A 246 -22.57 9.34 -12.68
CA ALA A 246 -24.03 9.21 -12.52
C ALA A 246 -24.73 10.49 -12.05
N GLY A 247 -23.99 11.54 -11.71
CA GLY A 247 -24.55 12.84 -11.32
C GLY A 247 -24.89 12.96 -9.83
N PHE A 248 -24.35 12.09 -8.96
CA PHE A 248 -24.62 12.17 -7.52
C PHE A 248 -24.07 13.47 -6.90
N GLY A 249 -22.87 13.90 -7.35
CA GLY A 249 -22.24 15.09 -6.79
C GLY A 249 -20.82 15.29 -7.31
N THR A 250 -20.03 16.00 -6.52
CA THR A 250 -18.62 16.31 -6.77
C THR A 250 -17.71 15.40 -5.92
N SER A 251 -16.43 15.35 -6.25
CA SER A 251 -15.44 14.62 -5.45
C SER A 251 -14.07 15.31 -5.48
N PHE A 252 -13.15 14.81 -4.66
CA PHE A 252 -11.76 15.24 -4.60
C PHE A 252 -10.87 14.02 -4.61
N LEU A 253 -10.21 13.76 -5.73
CA LEU A 253 -9.49 12.53 -6.03
C LEU A 253 -8.15 12.79 -6.74
N PRO A 254 -7.19 11.85 -6.70
CA PRO A 254 -6.02 11.86 -7.56
C PRO A 254 -6.42 11.92 -9.03
N PHE A 255 -5.71 12.72 -9.83
CA PHE A 255 -6.01 12.88 -11.26
C PHE A 255 -6.03 11.52 -11.98
N PHE A 256 -5.06 10.63 -11.68
CA PHE A 256 -5.00 9.31 -12.30
C PHE A 256 -6.28 8.48 -12.09
N SER A 257 -6.97 8.64 -10.95
CA SER A 257 -8.22 7.90 -10.67
C SER A 257 -9.38 8.36 -11.55
N ALA A 258 -9.39 9.64 -11.95
CA ALA A 258 -10.46 10.22 -12.77
C ALA A 258 -10.06 10.40 -14.24
N ARG A 259 -8.79 10.18 -14.60
CA ARG A 259 -8.23 10.46 -15.93
C ARG A 259 -9.09 9.91 -17.06
N HIS A 260 -9.46 8.64 -17.02
CA HIS A 260 -10.22 8.00 -18.08
C HIS A 260 -11.63 8.58 -18.25
N ALA A 261 -12.31 8.91 -17.14
CA ALA A 261 -13.62 9.56 -17.16
C ALA A 261 -13.54 11.01 -17.68
N ILE A 262 -12.43 11.70 -17.37
CA ILE A 262 -12.16 13.05 -17.89
C ILE A 262 -11.91 13.00 -19.41
N GLU A 263 -11.10 12.07 -19.88
CA GLU A 263 -10.81 11.86 -21.31
C GLU A 263 -12.08 11.52 -22.10
N LYS A 264 -12.99 10.72 -21.51
CA LYS A 264 -14.31 10.42 -22.09
C LYS A 264 -15.31 11.59 -22.01
N GLY A 265 -15.01 12.63 -21.21
CA GLY A 265 -15.91 13.76 -20.99
C GLY A 265 -17.12 13.44 -20.08
N THR A 266 -17.17 12.26 -19.45
CA THR A 266 -18.23 11.89 -18.51
C THR A 266 -18.05 12.55 -17.15
N VAL A 267 -16.81 12.93 -16.83
CA VAL A 267 -16.42 13.72 -15.67
C VAL A 267 -15.59 14.91 -16.13
N ARG A 268 -15.64 16.01 -15.40
CA ARG A 268 -14.82 17.21 -15.67
C ARG A 268 -14.10 17.64 -14.40
N GLN A 269 -12.88 18.14 -14.57
CA GLN A 269 -12.12 18.79 -13.50
C GLN A 269 -12.78 20.14 -13.15
N VAL A 270 -12.80 20.49 -11.87
CA VAL A 270 -13.19 21.80 -11.38
C VAL A 270 -11.94 22.54 -10.93
N LYS A 271 -11.66 23.68 -11.54
CA LYS A 271 -10.59 24.59 -11.13
C LYS A 271 -11.11 25.54 -10.08
N THR A 272 -10.37 25.75 -9.02
CA THR A 272 -10.69 26.69 -7.94
C THR A 272 -9.48 27.59 -7.67
N GLU A 273 -9.64 28.61 -6.82
CA GLU A 273 -8.54 29.43 -6.33
C GLU A 273 -7.57 28.70 -5.42
N LEU A 274 -7.89 27.45 -4.99
CA LEU A 274 -6.90 26.59 -4.36
C LEU A 274 -5.85 26.19 -5.36
N LEU A 275 -4.57 26.40 -5.00
CA LEU A 275 -3.47 25.80 -5.73
C LEU A 275 -3.63 24.28 -5.72
N PRO A 276 -3.31 23.59 -6.82
CA PRO A 276 -3.41 22.15 -6.88
C PRO A 276 -2.69 21.51 -5.70
N LEU A 277 -3.38 20.68 -4.93
CA LEU A 277 -2.75 19.86 -3.91
C LEU A 277 -1.91 18.80 -4.62
N SER A 278 -0.62 18.78 -4.33
CA SER A 278 0.26 17.75 -4.86
C SER A 278 0.65 16.76 -3.78
N MET A 279 0.60 15.50 -4.14
CA MET A 279 1.10 14.38 -3.37
C MET A 279 2.09 13.57 -4.19
N TRP A 280 2.75 12.62 -3.58
CA TRP A 280 3.74 11.81 -4.25
C TRP A 280 3.37 10.34 -4.18
N ILE A 281 3.42 9.68 -5.33
CA ILE A 281 3.44 8.22 -5.37
C ILE A 281 4.82 7.81 -4.91
N GLN A 282 4.86 7.05 -3.84
CA GLN A 282 6.07 6.63 -3.17
C GLN A 282 6.06 5.13 -2.97
N MET A 283 7.23 4.54 -3.07
CA MET A 283 7.42 3.12 -2.81
C MET A 283 8.36 2.94 -1.63
N TYR A 284 8.01 2.03 -0.74
CA TYR A 284 8.75 1.74 0.48
C TYR A 284 9.08 0.27 0.59
N TYR A 285 10.27 -0.02 1.15
CA TYR A 285 10.68 -1.35 1.59
C TYR A 285 11.58 -1.24 2.82
N HIS A 286 11.76 -2.34 3.56
CA HIS A 286 12.57 -2.31 4.77
C HIS A 286 14.06 -2.10 4.43
N LYS A 287 14.77 -1.26 5.19
CA LYS A 287 16.18 -0.90 4.94
C LYS A 287 17.15 -2.09 4.91
N ASN A 288 16.84 -3.14 5.67
CA ASN A 288 17.62 -4.36 5.74
C ASN A 288 17.06 -5.46 4.83
N LYS A 289 16.10 -5.14 3.94
CA LYS A 289 15.53 -6.11 3.01
C LYS A 289 16.57 -6.58 2.02
N TRP A 290 16.72 -7.89 1.91
CA TRP A 290 17.44 -8.47 0.80
C TRP A 290 16.66 -8.23 -0.49
N ILE A 291 17.24 -7.46 -1.41
CA ILE A 291 16.63 -7.19 -2.72
C ILE A 291 16.81 -8.45 -3.57
N THR A 292 15.73 -9.19 -3.74
CA THR A 292 15.70 -10.39 -4.57
C THR A 292 15.60 -10.01 -6.05
N PRO A 293 15.99 -10.91 -7.00
CA PRO A 293 15.90 -10.61 -8.44
C PRO A 293 14.50 -10.19 -8.90
N GLN A 294 13.43 -10.82 -8.37
CA GLN A 294 12.05 -10.43 -8.69
C GLN A 294 11.69 -9.06 -8.11
N MET A 295 12.18 -8.72 -6.94
CA MET A 295 11.98 -7.40 -6.35
C MET A 295 12.74 -6.33 -7.15
N GLU A 296 13.98 -6.58 -7.53
CA GLU A 296 14.79 -5.68 -8.36
C GLU A 296 14.12 -5.41 -9.71
N ALA A 297 13.62 -6.45 -10.38
CA ALA A 297 12.89 -6.34 -11.62
C ALA A 297 11.61 -5.51 -11.45
N PHE A 298 10.86 -5.70 -10.36
CA PHE A 298 9.65 -4.92 -10.09
C PHE A 298 9.97 -3.45 -9.82
N LEU A 299 11.03 -3.15 -9.04
CA LEU A 299 11.49 -1.79 -8.80
C LEU A 299 11.80 -1.08 -10.11
N ALA A 300 12.52 -1.74 -11.02
CA ALA A 300 12.87 -1.19 -12.33
C ALA A 300 11.65 -0.95 -13.22
N VAL A 301 10.69 -1.89 -13.24
CA VAL A 301 9.44 -1.76 -13.99
C VAL A 301 8.60 -0.58 -13.47
N ALA A 302 8.43 -0.47 -12.15
CA ALA A 302 7.68 0.61 -11.55
C ALA A 302 8.33 1.99 -11.84
N GLU A 303 9.64 2.12 -11.69
CA GLU A 303 10.36 3.36 -12.03
C GLU A 303 10.19 3.72 -13.50
N LYS A 304 10.35 2.78 -14.42
CA LYS A 304 10.19 2.97 -15.85
C LYS A 304 8.76 3.40 -16.23
N TYR A 305 7.76 2.77 -15.61
CA TYR A 305 6.34 3.10 -15.82
C TYR A 305 6.08 4.59 -15.58
N PHE A 306 6.53 5.13 -14.45
CA PHE A 306 6.34 6.53 -14.11
C PHE A 306 7.20 7.49 -14.92
N GLN A 307 8.34 7.06 -15.45
CA GLN A 307 9.15 7.87 -16.37
C GLN A 307 8.51 8.01 -17.76
N GLN A 308 7.80 6.99 -18.24
CA GLN A 308 7.24 6.94 -19.60
C GLN A 308 5.81 7.49 -19.68
N ASN A 309 4.97 7.21 -18.68
CA ASN A 309 3.52 7.49 -18.76
C ASN A 309 3.11 8.81 -18.11
N VAL A 310 4.05 9.59 -17.61
CA VAL A 310 3.75 10.81 -16.84
C VAL A 310 4.54 12.05 -17.32
N CYS A 311 5.19 11.96 -18.47
CA CYS A 311 5.84 13.10 -19.13
C CYS A 311 4.94 13.79 -20.18
N GLU A 312 3.61 13.50 -20.20
CA GLU A 312 2.66 14.21 -21.07
C GLU A 312 1.61 14.98 -20.24
#